data_e0bf34a632154e39b341524422712fd6
#
_entry.id   e0bf34a632154e39b341524422712fd6
#
_cell.length_a   1.000
_cell.length_b   1.000
_cell.length_c   1.000
_cell.angle_alpha   90.00
_cell.angle_beta   90.00
_cell.angle_gamma   90.00
#
_symmetry.space_group_name_H-M   'P 1'
#
loop_
_entity.id
_entity.type
_entity.pdbx_description
1 polymer ?
#
loop_
_entity_poly.entity_id
_entity_poly.type
_entity_poly.pdbx_seq_one_letter_code
_entity_poly.pdbx_strand_id
1 'polypeptide(L)'
;MKQTSSLLLVIIATLLLPVSCIDYEPEPYEPTVLPSTPFKKTVLVYMAAQNSLGANGFAREDSTEMAEGMKYLHDKERVLMFLDDNRAPRLYELRKGLHSPHLLRKWETDVNSADTAQLTKMLRFMQEFSPSESYGLVLWSHASGWVPSPKSVAMEERYNAANAGRTSAQSSSAHSTTLPQVTSRTTRNGLWETNTTTAPAAQSSLARRKSIAFHPQSYGMDVGPNGNWKRDKAALGDWADEINIEDLSEAITASGIHLRFIHFDCCLMGGIETYYELRNTADYIAASPMEISAIGGFYTDMLRWGYFSDEIKDLGITYSNYYINKGSQPYYDNFGLTFSIVRTDRLQAIADTMKSVVKEYYPARKADGSWNYPAVQEAQDYSRYTSRFHYRPHFYDMNDALRRTLPEKDWKRVKKTIDAATVYKFSTSRFFTGLDAYDEIRVDMDNYSGISMFVPQQIYTKNAKKSAHGNVNEQFRKTKWYSAAGWKAAGW
;
A
#
# COMPACT_ATOMS: atom_id res chain seq x y z
N MET A 1 -81.11 4.53 -5.79
CA MET A 1 -80.04 4.07 -4.88
C MET A 1 -78.75 4.22 -5.54
N LYS A 2 -77.98 5.27 -5.17
CA LYS A 2 -76.64 5.54 -5.69
C LYS A 2 -75.64 5.20 -4.59
N GLN A 3 -74.78 4.22 -4.87
CA GLN A 3 -73.66 3.90 -4.00
C GLN A 3 -72.50 4.81 -4.36
N THR A 4 -72.06 5.61 -3.41
CA THR A 4 -70.85 6.43 -3.46
C THR A 4 -69.71 5.64 -2.88
N SER A 5 -68.78 5.23 -3.73
CA SER A 5 -67.50 4.64 -3.31
C SER A 5 -66.53 5.73 -2.84
N SER A 6 -66.20 5.70 -1.55
CA SER A 6 -65.17 6.58 -0.99
C SER A 6 -63.81 5.99 -1.30
N LEU A 7 -63.04 6.69 -2.09
CA LEU A 7 -61.64 6.36 -2.38
C LEU A 7 -60.78 6.89 -1.20
N LEU A 8 -60.24 5.94 -0.41
CA LEU A 8 -59.32 6.27 0.67
C LEU A 8 -57.93 6.48 0.08
N LEU A 9 -57.49 7.74 -0.02
CA LEU A 9 -56.16 8.11 -0.47
C LEU A 9 -55.20 7.95 0.71
N VAL A 10 -54.44 6.87 0.72
CA VAL A 10 -53.33 6.67 1.69
C VAL A 10 -52.15 7.48 1.18
N ILE A 11 -51.91 8.64 1.80
CA ILE A 11 -50.69 9.44 1.59
C ILE A 11 -49.59 8.73 2.39
N ILE A 12 -48.72 8.00 1.71
CA ILE A 12 -47.44 7.54 2.26
C ILE A 12 -46.54 8.75 2.31
N ALA A 13 -46.47 9.38 3.47
CA ALA A 13 -45.42 10.38 3.75
C ALA A 13 -44.10 9.60 3.91
N THR A 14 -43.32 9.49 2.83
CA THR A 14 -41.92 9.13 2.91
C THR A 14 -41.21 10.23 3.71
N LEU A 15 -40.93 9.95 4.96
CA LEU A 15 -39.99 10.70 5.78
C LEU A 15 -38.60 10.56 5.13
N LEU A 16 -38.29 11.48 4.23
CA LEU A 16 -36.94 11.82 3.86
C LEU A 16 -36.30 12.42 5.11
N LEU A 17 -35.74 11.56 5.96
CA LEU A 17 -34.79 12.05 6.96
C LEU A 17 -33.65 12.67 6.17
N PRO A 18 -33.33 13.94 6.37
CA PRO A 18 -32.11 14.49 5.82
C PRO A 18 -30.98 13.66 6.44
N VAL A 19 -30.23 12.92 5.60
CA VAL A 19 -28.91 12.45 5.98
C VAL A 19 -28.12 13.72 6.26
N SER A 20 -28.11 14.11 7.52
CA SER A 20 -27.26 15.20 8.01
C SER A 20 -25.85 14.81 7.64
N CYS A 21 -25.30 15.48 6.63
CA CYS A 21 -23.86 15.55 6.47
C CYS A 21 -23.38 16.13 7.80
N ILE A 22 -22.78 15.28 8.62
CA ILE A 22 -22.13 15.74 9.83
C ILE A 22 -20.89 16.49 9.36
N ASP A 23 -21.06 17.77 9.02
CA ASP A 23 -19.95 18.71 8.97
C ASP A 23 -19.53 18.91 10.41
N TYR A 24 -18.52 18.16 10.84
CA TYR A 24 -17.88 18.39 12.11
C TYR A 24 -17.19 19.75 12.05
N GLU A 25 -17.82 20.79 12.53
CA GLU A 25 -17.08 21.99 12.91
C GLU A 25 -16.14 21.62 14.06
N PRO A 26 -14.84 21.87 13.90
CA PRO A 26 -13.88 21.51 14.93
C PRO A 26 -14.11 22.35 16.19
N GLU A 27 -14.31 21.68 17.32
CA GLU A 27 -14.11 22.31 18.62
C GLU A 27 -12.69 22.89 18.67
N PRO A 28 -12.49 24.08 19.25
CA PRO A 28 -11.17 24.68 19.35
C PRO A 28 -10.22 23.74 20.11
N TYR A 29 -9.05 23.51 19.52
CA TYR A 29 -8.00 22.66 20.11
C TYR A 29 -7.58 23.18 21.47
N GLU A 30 -7.93 22.46 22.51
CA GLU A 30 -7.25 22.57 23.80
C GLU A 30 -6.06 21.60 23.80
N PRO A 31 -4.82 22.08 24.11
CA PRO A 31 -3.65 21.22 24.13
C PRO A 31 -3.86 20.07 25.10
N THR A 32 -4.08 18.88 24.60
CA THR A 32 -4.25 17.68 25.39
C THR A 32 -2.98 17.47 26.22
N VAL A 33 -3.10 17.42 27.53
CA VAL A 33 -1.99 17.02 28.39
C VAL A 33 -1.55 15.64 27.94
N LEU A 34 -0.29 15.50 27.53
CA LEU A 34 0.26 14.20 27.16
C LEU A 34 0.03 13.24 28.31
N PRO A 35 -0.49 12.03 28.09
CA PRO A 35 -0.75 11.08 29.15
C PRO A 35 0.53 10.78 29.92
N SER A 36 0.43 10.73 31.20
CA SER A 36 1.56 10.40 32.08
C SER A 36 2.05 8.95 31.95
N THR A 37 1.23 8.10 31.30
CA THR A 37 1.55 6.69 30.98
C THR A 37 1.39 6.46 29.49
N PRO A 38 2.28 5.68 28.86
CA PRO A 38 2.17 5.32 27.45
C PRO A 38 0.84 4.64 27.15
N PHE A 39 0.37 4.80 25.92
CA PHE A 39 -0.70 3.96 25.39
C PHE A 39 -0.19 2.52 25.20
N LYS A 40 -1.08 1.54 25.21
CA LYS A 40 -0.71 0.16 24.88
C LYS A 40 -0.47 0.04 23.37
N LYS A 41 -1.40 0.61 22.58
CA LYS A 41 -1.35 0.54 21.14
C LYS A 41 -1.83 1.83 20.48
N THR A 42 -1.08 2.30 19.49
CA THR A 42 -1.52 3.39 18.59
C THR A 42 -1.42 2.94 17.15
N VAL A 43 -2.46 3.24 16.38
CA VAL A 43 -2.53 2.97 14.94
C VAL A 43 -2.65 4.27 14.18
N LEU A 44 -1.77 4.49 13.20
CA LEU A 44 -1.92 5.55 12.21
C LEU A 44 -2.64 4.98 11.00
N VAL A 45 -3.79 5.53 10.65
CA VAL A 45 -4.46 5.32 9.36
C VAL A 45 -4.08 6.49 8.46
N TYR A 46 -3.27 6.22 7.46
CA TYR A 46 -2.75 7.21 6.52
C TYR A 46 -3.50 7.09 5.20
N MET A 47 -4.44 8.03 4.97
CA MET A 47 -5.34 8.01 3.82
C MET A 47 -4.87 9.01 2.77
N ALA A 48 -4.12 8.51 1.77
CA ALA A 48 -3.78 9.26 0.56
C ALA A 48 -4.97 9.16 -0.41
N ALA A 49 -5.94 10.06 -0.23
CA ALA A 49 -7.25 9.99 -0.85
C ALA A 49 -7.53 11.14 -1.85
N GLN A 50 -6.52 11.93 -2.21
CA GLN A 50 -6.65 12.96 -3.24
C GLN A 50 -6.60 12.34 -4.64
N ASN A 51 -7.56 11.43 -4.89
CA ASN A 51 -7.71 10.60 -6.08
C ASN A 51 -9.18 10.21 -6.31
N SER A 52 -9.43 9.24 -7.19
CA SER A 52 -10.80 8.78 -7.50
C SER A 52 -11.51 8.12 -6.31
N LEU A 53 -10.80 7.46 -5.39
CA LEU A 53 -11.42 6.87 -4.20
C LEU A 53 -11.97 7.94 -3.27
N GLY A 54 -11.20 9.01 -3.00
CA GLY A 54 -11.69 10.14 -2.22
C GLY A 54 -12.80 10.90 -2.93
N ALA A 55 -12.67 11.12 -4.25
CA ALA A 55 -13.68 11.82 -5.05
C ALA A 55 -15.02 11.08 -5.12
N ASN A 56 -15.01 9.75 -5.09
CA ASN A 56 -16.21 8.92 -5.07
C ASN A 56 -16.78 8.67 -3.66
N GLY A 57 -16.15 9.21 -2.62
CA GLY A 57 -16.67 9.20 -1.25
C GLY A 57 -16.21 8.04 -0.37
N PHE A 58 -15.42 7.07 -0.87
CA PHE A 58 -14.96 5.92 -0.09
C PHE A 58 -14.16 6.33 1.15
N ALA A 59 -13.23 7.30 1.02
CA ALA A 59 -12.49 7.81 2.17
C ALA A 59 -13.40 8.42 3.26
N ARG A 60 -14.52 9.02 2.87
CA ARG A 60 -15.51 9.56 3.81
C ARG A 60 -16.30 8.43 4.48
N GLU A 61 -16.68 7.39 3.74
CA GLU A 61 -17.36 6.22 4.28
C GLU A 61 -16.49 5.55 5.32
N ASP A 62 -15.23 5.25 5.01
CA ASP A 62 -14.27 4.62 5.91
C ASP A 62 -13.97 5.48 7.15
N SER A 63 -13.83 6.79 6.97
CA SER A 63 -13.65 7.71 8.11
C SER A 63 -14.87 7.75 9.03
N THR A 64 -16.08 7.60 8.48
CA THR A 64 -17.33 7.50 9.26
C THR A 64 -17.37 6.17 10.03
N GLU A 65 -17.00 5.06 9.39
CA GLU A 65 -16.89 3.76 10.05
C GLU A 65 -15.87 3.77 11.19
N MET A 66 -14.73 4.45 11.02
CA MET A 66 -13.76 4.66 12.10
C MET A 66 -14.37 5.46 13.26
N ALA A 67 -15.12 6.53 12.96
CA ALA A 67 -15.80 7.31 13.99
C ALA A 67 -16.84 6.46 14.76
N GLU A 68 -17.59 5.61 14.08
CA GLU A 68 -18.50 4.65 14.71
C GLU A 68 -17.77 3.57 15.51
N GLY A 69 -16.62 3.13 15.04
CA GLY A 69 -15.77 2.12 15.68
C GLY A 69 -15.09 2.63 16.95
N MET A 70 -14.94 3.93 17.11
CA MET A 70 -14.27 4.57 18.25
C MET A 70 -14.82 4.13 19.61
N LYS A 71 -16.14 3.84 19.69
CA LYS A 71 -16.79 3.35 20.93
C LYS A 71 -16.26 2.01 21.43
N TYR A 72 -15.56 1.25 20.60
CA TYR A 72 -14.98 -0.05 20.94
C TYR A 72 -13.53 0.06 21.44
N LEU A 73 -12.89 1.22 21.29
CA LEU A 73 -11.54 1.43 21.78
C LEU A 73 -11.47 1.37 23.30
N HIS A 74 -10.38 0.81 23.82
CA HIS A 74 -10.08 0.78 25.25
C HIS A 74 -9.26 2.01 25.69
N ASP A 75 -9.13 2.24 26.99
CA ASP A 75 -8.51 3.46 27.56
C ASP A 75 -7.04 3.68 27.11
N LYS A 76 -6.35 2.61 26.74
CA LYS A 76 -4.95 2.64 26.30
C LYS A 76 -4.78 2.39 24.79
N GLU A 77 -5.84 2.59 24.02
CA GLU A 77 -5.85 2.45 22.57
C GLU A 77 -6.16 3.78 21.90
N ARG A 78 -5.48 4.05 20.80
CA ARG A 78 -5.62 5.29 20.05
C ARG A 78 -5.49 5.05 18.57
N VAL A 79 -6.31 5.75 17.77
CA VAL A 79 -6.13 5.90 16.33
C VAL A 79 -5.79 7.35 16.03
N LEU A 80 -4.80 7.54 15.18
CA LEU A 80 -4.56 8.79 14.47
C LEU A 80 -4.98 8.59 13.03
N MET A 81 -5.87 9.44 12.51
CA MET A 81 -6.35 9.35 11.13
C MET A 81 -5.90 10.59 10.37
N PHE A 82 -4.93 10.42 9.49
CA PHE A 82 -4.55 11.44 8.51
C PHE A 82 -5.39 11.22 7.26
N LEU A 83 -6.12 12.23 6.84
CA LEU A 83 -7.01 12.20 5.68
C LEU A 83 -6.67 13.36 4.73
N ASP A 84 -6.17 13.01 3.56
CA ASP A 84 -5.90 13.92 2.46
C ASP A 84 -6.81 13.54 1.28
N ASP A 85 -7.97 14.18 1.25
CA ASP A 85 -8.99 14.01 0.19
C ASP A 85 -9.14 15.30 -0.63
N ASN A 86 -10.22 15.45 -1.36
CA ASN A 86 -10.49 16.65 -2.18
C ASN A 86 -10.79 17.93 -1.36
N ARG A 87 -10.63 17.87 -0.04
CA ARG A 87 -10.74 18.99 0.89
C ARG A 87 -9.37 19.27 1.51
N ALA A 88 -9.28 20.29 2.35
CA ALA A 88 -8.04 20.57 3.07
C ALA A 88 -7.61 19.33 3.89
N PRO A 89 -6.32 18.95 3.86
CA PRO A 89 -5.81 17.81 4.62
C PRO A 89 -6.05 17.96 6.11
N ARG A 90 -6.38 16.86 6.79
CA ARG A 90 -6.78 16.86 8.21
C ARG A 90 -6.14 15.70 8.95
N LEU A 91 -5.88 15.91 10.24
CA LEU A 91 -5.44 14.87 11.16
C LEU A 91 -6.39 14.84 12.34
N TYR A 92 -6.90 13.65 12.65
CA TYR A 92 -7.83 13.41 13.74
C TYR A 92 -7.25 12.44 14.76
N GLU A 93 -7.68 12.60 16.01
CA GLU A 93 -7.52 11.63 17.09
C GLU A 93 -8.84 10.92 17.34
N LEU A 94 -8.79 9.59 17.43
CA LEU A 94 -9.89 8.75 17.86
C LEU A 94 -9.42 7.98 19.10
N ARG A 95 -10.17 8.09 20.21
CA ARG A 95 -9.91 7.36 21.46
C ARG A 95 -11.18 7.24 22.27
N LYS A 96 -11.19 6.34 23.21
CA LYS A 96 -12.27 6.21 24.18
C LYS A 96 -12.53 7.53 24.92
N GLY A 97 -13.80 7.82 25.16
CA GLY A 97 -14.22 9.01 25.88
C GLY A 97 -14.43 10.25 25.04
N LEU A 98 -14.06 10.25 23.76
CA LEU A 98 -14.47 11.28 22.82
C LEU A 98 -15.87 10.96 22.26
N HIS A 99 -16.68 11.99 22.03
CA HIS A 99 -18.00 11.85 21.38
C HIS A 99 -17.88 11.74 19.87
N SER A 100 -16.83 12.32 19.30
CA SER A 100 -16.53 12.34 17.88
C SER A 100 -15.01 12.36 17.66
N PRO A 101 -14.51 12.04 16.46
CA PRO A 101 -13.10 12.25 16.12
C PRO A 101 -12.65 13.67 16.43
N HIS A 102 -11.59 13.80 17.21
CA HIS A 102 -11.05 15.10 17.61
C HIS A 102 -10.09 15.62 16.55
N LEU A 103 -10.37 16.78 15.97
CA LEU A 103 -9.50 17.41 14.98
C LEU A 103 -8.23 17.94 15.66
N LEU A 104 -7.09 17.31 15.39
CA LEU A 104 -5.78 17.75 15.88
C LEU A 104 -5.18 18.84 14.99
N ARG A 105 -5.39 18.72 13.67
CA ARG A 105 -4.85 19.67 12.69
C ARG A 105 -5.65 19.67 11.40
N LYS A 106 -5.80 20.87 10.86
CA LYS A 106 -6.21 21.14 9.48
C LYS A 106 -5.12 21.97 8.81
N TRP A 107 -4.72 21.59 7.61
CA TRP A 107 -3.73 22.35 6.85
C TRP A 107 -4.42 23.46 6.06
N GLU A 108 -3.82 24.64 6.03
CA GLU A 108 -4.30 25.78 5.24
C GLU A 108 -4.03 25.59 3.74
N THR A 109 -2.97 24.85 3.44
CA THR A 109 -2.56 24.56 2.07
C THR A 109 -2.56 23.04 1.85
N ASP A 110 -2.69 22.66 0.60
CA ASP A 110 -2.54 21.28 0.19
C ASP A 110 -1.19 20.66 0.62
N VAL A 111 -1.19 19.38 0.91
CA VAL A 111 0.01 18.58 1.14
C VAL A 111 0.02 17.40 0.19
N ASN A 112 1.17 17.05 -0.32
CA ASN A 112 1.32 15.85 -1.14
C ASN A 112 1.39 14.62 -0.21
N SER A 113 0.32 13.85 -0.13
CA SER A 113 0.25 12.63 0.68
C SER A 113 1.10 11.48 0.10
N ALA A 114 1.53 11.60 -1.15
CA ALA A 114 2.51 10.71 -1.77
C ALA A 114 3.96 11.20 -1.59
N ASP A 115 4.22 12.16 -0.70
CA ASP A 115 5.58 12.56 -0.33
C ASP A 115 6.06 11.79 0.90
N THR A 116 7.22 11.14 0.76
CA THR A 116 7.90 10.41 1.84
C THR A 116 8.18 11.27 3.06
N ALA A 117 8.48 12.56 2.87
CA ALA A 117 8.69 13.49 3.97
C ALA A 117 7.40 13.71 4.77
N GLN A 118 6.24 13.76 4.11
CA GLN A 118 4.95 13.86 4.78
C GLN A 118 4.63 12.62 5.60
N LEU A 119 4.83 11.43 5.03
CA LEU A 119 4.64 10.18 5.77
C LEU A 119 5.59 10.08 6.98
N THR A 120 6.88 10.36 6.78
CA THR A 120 7.87 10.38 7.87
C THR A 120 7.45 11.34 8.99
N LYS A 121 6.94 12.51 8.63
CA LYS A 121 6.45 13.51 9.59
C LYS A 121 5.25 13.00 10.39
N MET A 122 4.30 12.30 9.74
CA MET A 122 3.14 11.74 10.42
C MET A 122 3.53 10.60 11.37
N LEU A 123 4.48 9.76 10.98
CA LEU A 123 5.01 8.69 11.83
C LEU A 123 5.74 9.23 13.06
N ARG A 124 6.58 10.25 12.90
CA ARG A 124 7.24 10.94 14.02
C ARG A 124 6.22 11.60 14.94
N PHE A 125 5.25 12.29 14.35
CA PHE A 125 4.17 12.88 15.14
C PHE A 125 3.41 11.83 15.96
N MET A 126 3.07 10.69 15.36
CA MET A 126 2.43 9.59 16.08
C MET A 126 3.25 9.16 17.31
N GLN A 127 4.56 9.02 17.13
CA GLN A 127 5.47 8.57 18.19
C GLN A 127 5.60 9.61 19.31
N GLU A 128 5.67 10.88 18.97
CA GLU A 128 5.81 11.99 19.92
C GLU A 128 4.50 12.33 20.63
N PHE A 129 3.40 12.38 19.88
CA PHE A 129 2.07 12.73 20.41
C PHE A 129 1.44 11.56 21.18
N SER A 130 1.69 10.34 20.76
CA SER A 130 1.10 9.13 21.33
C SER A 130 2.16 8.07 21.63
N PRO A 131 3.06 8.30 22.63
CA PRO A 131 3.99 7.28 23.07
C PRO A 131 3.24 5.99 23.42
N SER A 132 3.65 4.88 22.81
CA SER A 132 2.93 3.61 22.91
C SER A 132 3.90 2.43 22.97
N GLU A 133 3.45 1.32 23.55
CA GLU A 133 4.21 0.07 23.60
C GLU A 133 4.27 -0.59 22.22
N SER A 134 3.26 -0.32 21.36
CA SER A 134 3.13 -0.92 20.03
C SER A 134 2.47 0.05 19.05
N TYR A 135 2.96 0.04 17.80
CA TYR A 135 2.46 0.90 16.74
C TYR A 135 2.00 0.07 15.54
N GLY A 136 0.88 0.48 14.93
CA GLY A 136 0.39 -0.04 13.66
C GLY A 136 0.30 1.07 12.62
N LEU A 137 0.48 0.70 11.35
CA LEU A 137 0.31 1.60 10.21
C LEU A 137 -0.67 0.97 9.22
N VAL A 138 -1.72 1.71 8.89
CA VAL A 138 -2.64 1.38 7.81
C VAL A 138 -2.39 2.34 6.66
N LEU A 139 -2.13 1.82 5.49
CA LEU A 139 -1.86 2.54 4.26
C LEU A 139 -3.04 2.38 3.32
N TRP A 140 -3.86 3.41 3.22
CA TRP A 140 -5.10 3.44 2.46
C TRP A 140 -4.97 4.31 1.21
N SER A 141 -5.10 3.74 0.02
CA SER A 141 -5.09 4.44 -1.27
C SER A 141 -5.27 3.48 -2.45
N HIS A 142 -5.05 3.96 -3.68
CA HIS A 142 -4.65 3.11 -4.79
C HIS A 142 -3.22 2.60 -4.60
N ALA A 143 -2.92 1.43 -5.17
CA ALA A 143 -1.57 0.89 -5.26
C ALA A 143 -1.41 -0.04 -6.46
N SER A 144 -0.17 -0.28 -6.89
CA SER A 144 0.16 -1.15 -8.01
C SER A 144 1.27 -2.18 -7.71
N GLY A 145 1.48 -2.46 -6.43
CA GLY A 145 2.52 -3.37 -5.97
C GLY A 145 3.92 -2.76 -6.10
N TRP A 146 4.90 -3.55 -6.47
CA TRP A 146 6.29 -3.12 -6.68
C TRP A 146 6.51 -2.44 -8.04
N VAL A 147 5.50 -2.33 -8.89
CA VAL A 147 5.61 -1.83 -10.26
C VAL A 147 5.72 -0.31 -10.28
N PRO A 148 6.70 0.28 -10.99
CA PRO A 148 6.87 1.72 -11.02
C PRO A 148 5.68 2.43 -11.67
N SER A 149 5.36 3.64 -11.21
CA SER A 149 4.37 4.46 -11.88
C SER A 149 4.86 4.90 -13.28
N PRO A 150 3.94 5.14 -14.21
CA PRO A 150 4.29 5.68 -15.53
C PRO A 150 5.05 7.01 -15.45
N LYS A 151 4.72 7.86 -14.48
CA LYS A 151 5.41 9.14 -14.25
C LYS A 151 6.90 8.92 -13.91
N SER A 152 7.19 7.94 -13.07
CA SER A 152 8.58 7.62 -12.70
C SER A 152 9.37 7.04 -13.86
N VAL A 153 8.77 6.16 -14.64
CA VAL A 153 9.41 5.63 -15.86
C VAL A 153 9.72 6.74 -16.84
N ALA A 154 8.78 7.64 -17.10
CA ALA A 154 8.99 8.78 -17.98
C ALA A 154 10.08 9.75 -17.48
N MET A 155 10.18 9.93 -16.16
CA MET A 155 11.25 10.75 -15.56
C MET A 155 12.61 10.06 -15.69
N GLU A 156 12.69 8.76 -15.48
CA GLU A 156 13.91 7.97 -15.68
C GLU A 156 14.41 8.04 -17.13
N GLU A 157 13.51 7.86 -18.09
CA GLU A 157 13.83 7.96 -19.52
C GLU A 157 14.39 9.34 -19.89
N ARG A 158 13.77 10.41 -19.39
CA ARG A 158 14.26 11.79 -19.60
C ARG A 158 15.64 12.02 -18.98
N TYR A 159 15.86 11.51 -17.76
CA TYR A 159 17.15 11.61 -17.08
C TYR A 159 18.23 10.85 -17.86
N ASN A 160 17.96 9.62 -18.29
CA ASN A 160 18.89 8.80 -19.05
C ASN A 160 19.21 9.44 -20.41
N ALA A 161 18.23 9.99 -21.11
CA ALA A 161 18.41 10.71 -22.36
C ALA A 161 19.29 11.97 -22.19
N ALA A 162 19.06 12.74 -21.11
CA ALA A 162 19.85 13.94 -20.81
C ALA A 162 21.30 13.62 -20.44
N ASN A 163 21.60 12.41 -19.95
CA ASN A 163 22.93 11.98 -19.53
C ASN A 163 23.64 11.07 -20.54
N ALA A 164 22.95 10.58 -21.57
CA ALA A 164 23.53 9.70 -22.60
C ALA A 164 24.74 10.33 -23.35
N GLY A 165 24.88 11.66 -23.32
CA GLY A 165 26.04 12.38 -23.88
C GLY A 165 27.17 12.70 -22.88
N ARG A 166 27.04 12.29 -21.60
CA ARG A 166 28.01 12.68 -20.54
C ARG A 166 28.97 11.59 -20.10
N THR A 167 28.97 10.44 -20.71
CA THR A 167 29.85 9.32 -20.38
C THR A 167 31.18 9.46 -21.10
N SER A 168 32.08 10.37 -20.68
CA SER A 168 33.52 10.21 -20.89
C SER A 168 34.44 11.22 -20.16
N ALA A 169 33.95 12.00 -19.21
CA ALA A 169 34.85 12.83 -18.42
C ALA A 169 34.39 12.96 -16.97
N GLN A 170 35.13 12.35 -16.08
CA GLN A 170 35.22 12.55 -14.64
C GLN A 170 34.82 11.36 -13.75
N SER A 171 35.74 10.39 -13.71
CA SER A 171 35.98 9.64 -12.47
C SER A 171 37.12 10.35 -11.74
N SER A 172 36.81 11.08 -10.67
CA SER A 172 37.70 11.31 -9.52
C SER A 172 37.19 12.47 -8.67
N SER A 173 36.59 12.17 -7.57
CA SER A 173 36.83 12.71 -6.23
C SER A 173 35.71 12.32 -5.29
N ALA A 174 35.97 11.26 -4.52
CA ALA A 174 35.22 10.96 -3.32
C ALA A 174 35.54 12.02 -2.28
N HIS A 175 34.57 12.86 -1.92
CA HIS A 175 34.64 13.66 -0.70
C HIS A 175 33.62 13.08 0.31
N SER A 176 34.20 12.42 1.32
CA SER A 176 33.55 12.09 2.57
C SER A 176 33.10 13.39 3.24
N THR A 177 31.78 13.57 3.40
CA THR A 177 31.24 14.60 4.27
C THR A 177 30.43 13.94 5.38
N THR A 178 31.02 14.01 6.57
CA THR A 178 30.36 13.72 7.87
C THR A 178 29.06 14.49 8.02
N LEU A 179 27.99 13.76 8.37
CA LEU A 179 26.69 14.33 8.69
C LEU A 179 26.74 15.24 9.92
N PRO A 180 26.15 16.44 9.92
CA PRO A 180 25.99 17.22 11.12
C PRO A 180 24.93 16.59 12.04
N GLN A 181 25.28 16.40 13.29
CA GLN A 181 24.34 16.03 14.35
C GLN A 181 23.33 17.16 14.54
N VAL A 182 22.04 16.81 14.42
CA VAL A 182 20.94 17.71 14.73
C VAL A 182 20.74 17.65 16.26
N THR A 183 21.14 18.70 16.95
CA THR A 183 20.76 18.91 18.36
C THR A 183 19.36 19.47 18.40
N SER A 184 18.39 18.65 18.80
CA SER A 184 17.00 19.06 19.02
C SER A 184 16.90 19.86 20.33
N ARG A 185 16.50 21.12 20.23
CA ARG A 185 15.90 21.86 21.35
C ARG A 185 14.39 21.84 21.14
N THR A 186 13.70 21.01 21.92
CA THR A 186 12.24 20.90 21.94
C THR A 186 11.68 22.00 22.82
N THR A 187 10.95 22.94 22.25
CA THR A 187 9.95 23.73 22.98
C THR A 187 8.56 23.16 22.62
N ARG A 188 7.69 23.05 23.61
CA ARG A 188 6.36 22.38 23.55
C ARG A 188 5.41 22.85 22.44
N ASN A 189 5.71 23.95 21.78
CA ASN A 189 4.88 24.56 20.69
C ASN A 189 5.44 24.31 19.29
N GLY A 190 6.53 23.56 19.14
CA GLY A 190 7.26 23.41 17.88
C GLY A 190 6.93 22.17 17.04
N LEU A 191 6.00 21.32 17.46
CA LEU A 191 5.68 20.09 16.73
C LEU A 191 5.18 20.33 15.30
N TRP A 192 4.66 21.54 15.05
CA TRP A 192 4.04 21.89 13.77
C TRP A 192 4.62 23.14 13.09
N GLU A 193 5.45 23.90 13.78
CA GLU A 193 6.10 25.04 13.13
C GLU A 193 7.09 24.54 12.10
N THR A 194 6.71 24.69 10.84
CA THR A 194 7.67 24.74 9.77
C THR A 194 8.48 25.98 9.99
N ASN A 195 9.67 25.87 10.57
CA ASN A 195 10.66 26.93 10.44
C ASN A 195 10.91 27.13 8.94
N THR A 196 10.21 28.08 8.38
CA THR A 196 10.52 28.71 7.09
C THR A 196 11.74 29.61 7.24
N THR A 197 12.74 29.19 7.98
CA THR A 197 14.09 29.69 7.81
C THR A 197 14.75 28.80 6.78
N THR A 198 14.78 29.33 5.59
CA THR A 198 15.61 28.94 4.47
C THR A 198 16.88 28.20 4.91
N ALA A 199 16.81 26.88 4.94
CA ALA A 199 17.97 26.02 4.88
C ALA A 199 17.94 25.32 3.50
N PRO A 200 18.62 25.89 2.48
CA PRO A 200 18.62 25.34 1.12
C PRO A 200 19.29 23.97 1.01
N ALA A 201 19.94 23.50 2.07
CA ALA A 201 20.79 22.31 2.01
C ALA A 201 20.07 20.97 2.26
N ALA A 202 19.00 20.93 3.06
CA ALA A 202 18.32 19.66 3.37
C ALA A 202 17.30 19.26 2.28
N GLN A 203 16.61 20.24 1.69
CA GLN A 203 15.76 19.98 0.52
C GLN A 203 16.60 19.56 -0.70
N SER A 204 17.83 20.04 -0.82
CA SER A 204 18.72 19.68 -1.93
C SER A 204 19.22 18.23 -1.87
N SER A 205 19.30 17.60 -0.71
CA SER A 205 19.78 16.21 -0.60
C SER A 205 18.69 15.18 -0.91
N LEU A 206 17.46 15.41 -0.48
CA LEU A 206 16.31 14.58 -0.85
C LEU A 206 15.89 14.82 -2.32
N ALA A 207 15.87 16.07 -2.77
CA ALA A 207 15.65 16.40 -4.18
C ALA A 207 16.77 15.91 -5.09
N ARG A 208 18.04 15.89 -4.63
CA ARG A 208 19.15 15.30 -5.36
C ARG A 208 19.11 13.78 -5.40
N ARG A 209 18.63 13.10 -4.34
CA ARG A 209 18.41 11.65 -4.34
C ARG A 209 17.27 11.26 -5.29
N LYS A 210 16.17 12.03 -5.31
CA LYS A 210 15.09 11.85 -6.29
C LYS A 210 15.55 11.96 -7.75
N SER A 211 16.68 12.59 -8.01
CA SER A 211 17.24 12.71 -9.37
C SER A 211 18.23 11.60 -9.77
N ILE A 212 18.61 10.70 -8.86
CA ILE A 212 19.72 9.77 -9.08
C ILE A 212 19.29 8.29 -9.03
N ALA A 213 18.21 7.94 -8.36
CA ALA A 213 17.72 6.57 -8.26
C ALA A 213 16.22 6.51 -8.49
N PHE A 214 15.82 5.98 -9.64
CA PHE A 214 14.43 5.67 -9.92
C PHE A 214 14.18 4.23 -9.49
N HIS A 215 13.31 4.05 -8.50
CA HIS A 215 13.02 2.76 -7.89
C HIS A 215 11.64 2.24 -8.32
N PRO A 216 11.42 0.92 -8.29
CA PRO A 216 10.09 0.35 -8.53
C PRO A 216 9.08 0.88 -7.52
N GLN A 217 7.84 1.10 -7.90
CA GLN A 217 6.80 1.79 -7.13
C GLN A 217 5.60 0.85 -6.96
N SER A 218 4.67 0.94 -6.02
CA SER A 218 4.06 2.14 -5.60
C SER A 218 2.94 1.95 -4.58
N TYR A 219 2.87 2.86 -3.66
CA TYR A 219 1.74 3.08 -2.79
C TYR A 219 1.35 4.57 -2.84
N GLY A 220 0.05 4.83 -2.67
CA GLY A 220 -0.47 6.17 -2.52
C GLY A 220 -0.55 6.91 -3.86
N MET A 221 -1.74 7.36 -4.20
CA MET A 221 -1.97 8.17 -5.38
C MET A 221 -2.44 9.54 -4.95
N ASP A 222 -1.67 10.57 -5.31
CA ASP A 222 -1.99 11.96 -5.06
C ASP A 222 -1.95 12.74 -6.39
N VAL A 223 -3.12 13.22 -6.83
CA VAL A 223 -3.25 13.98 -8.08
C VAL A 223 -3.14 15.49 -7.88
N GLY A 224 -2.97 15.94 -6.64
CA GLY A 224 -2.95 17.34 -6.24
C GLY A 224 -4.33 18.02 -6.29
N PRO A 225 -4.47 19.21 -5.69
CA PRO A 225 -5.76 19.89 -5.50
C PRO A 225 -6.43 20.31 -6.81
N ASN A 226 -5.66 20.47 -7.88
CA ASN A 226 -6.14 20.80 -9.23
C ASN A 226 -6.16 19.58 -10.15
N GLY A 227 -5.90 18.40 -9.62
CA GLY A 227 -5.85 17.15 -10.37
C GLY A 227 -7.22 16.81 -10.95
N ASN A 228 -7.25 16.39 -12.21
CA ASN A 228 -8.48 15.96 -12.84
C ASN A 228 -8.68 14.45 -12.60
N TRP A 229 -9.19 14.12 -11.42
CA TRP A 229 -9.52 12.74 -11.01
C TRP A 229 -10.44 12.00 -12.04
N LYS A 230 -11.18 12.71 -12.88
CA LYS A 230 -11.95 12.11 -13.99
C LYS A 230 -11.03 11.49 -15.05
N ARG A 231 -9.76 11.89 -15.11
CA ARG A 231 -8.75 11.29 -15.98
C ARG A 231 -8.14 10.01 -15.41
N ASP A 232 -8.34 9.68 -14.13
CA ASP A 232 -7.92 8.39 -13.55
C ASP A 232 -8.49 7.20 -14.34
N LYS A 233 -9.65 7.39 -14.97
CA LYS A 233 -10.23 6.37 -15.86
C LYS A 233 -9.45 6.14 -17.16
N ALA A 234 -8.60 7.06 -17.54
CA ALA A 234 -7.87 6.98 -18.83
C ALA A 234 -6.42 6.55 -18.67
N ALA A 235 -5.80 6.77 -17.50
CA ALA A 235 -4.42 6.43 -17.25
C ALA A 235 -4.16 6.39 -15.73
N LEU A 236 -4.30 5.22 -15.10
CA LEU A 236 -3.82 5.02 -13.75
C LEU A 236 -2.34 5.41 -13.71
N GLY A 237 -2.03 6.48 -13.01
CA GLY A 237 -0.67 6.85 -12.67
C GLY A 237 0.05 7.89 -13.55
N ASP A 238 -0.45 8.28 -14.71
CA ASP A 238 0.30 9.22 -15.58
C ASP A 238 0.47 10.63 -14.99
N TRP A 239 -0.34 10.99 -14.00
CA TRP A 239 -0.41 12.35 -13.46
C TRP A 239 -0.29 12.45 -11.94
N ALA A 240 -0.42 11.34 -11.24
CA ALA A 240 -0.34 11.29 -9.79
C ALA A 240 1.09 11.14 -9.30
N ASP A 241 1.37 11.68 -8.12
CA ASP A 241 2.52 11.27 -7.33
C ASP A 241 2.18 9.98 -6.58
N GLU A 242 3.15 9.09 -6.46
CA GLU A 242 3.07 7.82 -5.74
C GLU A 242 4.37 7.59 -4.96
N ILE A 243 4.32 6.86 -3.84
CA ILE A 243 5.51 6.50 -3.06
C ILE A 243 6.04 5.16 -3.56
N ASN A 244 7.30 5.08 -3.95
CA ASN A 244 7.99 3.83 -4.25
C ASN A 244 8.06 2.93 -3.02
N ILE A 245 8.06 1.61 -3.20
CA ILE A 245 8.21 0.69 -2.07
C ILE A 245 9.55 0.86 -1.35
N GLU A 246 10.62 1.23 -2.04
CA GLU A 246 11.91 1.52 -1.44
C GLU A 246 11.86 2.84 -0.66
N ASP A 247 11.31 3.90 -1.27
CA ASP A 247 11.11 5.20 -0.61
C ASP A 247 10.15 5.07 0.59
N LEU A 248 9.15 4.20 0.52
CA LEU A 248 8.26 3.87 1.63
C LEU A 248 9.04 3.21 2.79
N SER A 249 9.89 2.23 2.46
CA SER A 249 10.77 1.58 3.43
C SER A 249 11.72 2.58 4.08
N GLU A 250 12.31 3.49 3.29
CA GLU A 250 13.20 4.55 3.80
C GLU A 250 12.45 5.56 4.67
N ALA A 251 11.24 5.96 4.30
CA ALA A 251 10.42 6.90 5.07
C ALA A 251 10.08 6.35 6.47
N ILE A 252 9.67 5.07 6.54
CA ILE A 252 9.39 4.41 7.81
C ILE A 252 10.67 4.29 8.63
N THR A 253 11.76 3.84 8.03
CA THR A 253 13.07 3.73 8.72
C THR A 253 13.57 5.09 9.23
N ALA A 254 13.44 6.14 8.41
CA ALA A 254 13.86 7.49 8.77
C ALA A 254 13.03 8.10 9.90
N SER A 255 11.82 7.63 10.13
CA SER A 255 11.00 8.05 11.26
C SER A 255 11.55 7.56 12.61
N GLY A 256 12.34 6.48 12.59
CA GLY A 256 12.87 5.83 13.79
C GLY A 256 11.86 4.94 14.51
N ILE A 257 10.65 4.76 13.95
CA ILE A 257 9.60 3.93 14.53
C ILE A 257 9.78 2.47 14.11
N HIS A 258 9.54 1.54 15.05
CA HIS A 258 9.35 0.13 14.74
C HIS A 258 7.85 -0.18 14.82
N LEU A 259 7.31 -0.73 13.74
CA LEU A 259 5.90 -1.05 13.64
C LEU A 259 5.64 -2.52 14.00
N ARG A 260 4.60 -2.79 14.74
CA ARG A 260 4.11 -4.16 14.90
C ARG A 260 3.55 -4.69 13.58
N PHE A 261 2.79 -3.85 12.88
CA PHE A 261 2.27 -4.24 11.57
C PHE A 261 2.17 -3.05 10.61
N ILE A 262 2.24 -3.38 9.33
CA ILE A 262 1.76 -2.54 8.23
C ILE A 262 0.59 -3.27 7.59
N HIS A 263 -0.55 -2.61 7.47
CA HIS A 263 -1.70 -3.08 6.71
C HIS A 263 -1.87 -2.21 5.46
N PHE A 264 -1.76 -2.83 4.30
CA PHE A 264 -2.06 -2.22 3.02
C PHE A 264 -3.53 -2.44 2.68
N ASP A 265 -4.36 -1.45 2.91
CA ASP A 265 -5.74 -1.41 2.43
C ASP A 265 -5.75 -0.81 1.02
N CYS A 266 -5.09 -1.51 0.12
CA CYS A 266 -4.90 -1.14 -1.28
C CYS A 266 -4.46 -2.34 -2.12
N CYS A 267 -4.53 -2.21 -3.45
CA CYS A 267 -4.36 -3.28 -4.42
C CYS A 267 -2.91 -3.78 -4.52
N LEU A 268 -2.71 -5.08 -4.79
CA LEU A 268 -1.48 -5.69 -5.32
C LEU A 268 -0.23 -5.59 -4.44
N MET A 269 -0.34 -5.17 -3.17
CA MET A 269 0.81 -5.01 -2.28
C MET A 269 1.29 -6.34 -1.66
N GLY A 270 0.55 -7.45 -1.86
CA GLY A 270 0.87 -8.78 -1.34
C GLY A 270 1.91 -9.55 -2.15
N GLY A 271 2.87 -8.86 -2.77
CA GLY A 271 3.98 -9.46 -3.50
C GLY A 271 5.23 -9.65 -2.65
N ILE A 272 6.01 -10.72 -2.93
CA ILE A 272 7.27 -10.99 -2.22
C ILE A 272 8.28 -9.85 -2.37
N GLU A 273 8.24 -9.13 -3.49
CA GLU A 273 9.08 -7.96 -3.77
C GLU A 273 8.79 -6.86 -2.75
N THR A 274 7.51 -6.54 -2.54
CA THR A 274 7.05 -5.55 -1.55
C THR A 274 7.36 -6.00 -0.13
N TYR A 275 7.03 -7.23 0.21
CA TYR A 275 7.28 -7.78 1.54
C TYR A 275 8.76 -7.77 1.90
N TYR A 276 9.62 -8.18 0.96
CA TYR A 276 11.05 -8.21 1.19
C TYR A 276 11.67 -6.82 1.31
N GLU A 277 11.14 -5.84 0.57
CA GLU A 277 11.58 -4.45 0.67
C GLU A 277 11.31 -3.87 2.07
N LEU A 278 10.14 -4.15 2.62
CA LEU A 278 9.67 -3.63 3.91
C LEU A 278 10.03 -4.50 5.12
N ARG A 279 10.78 -5.59 4.94
CA ARG A 279 11.01 -6.60 5.99
C ARG A 279 11.64 -6.10 7.30
N ASN A 280 12.29 -4.94 7.27
CA ASN A 280 12.95 -4.36 8.45
C ASN A 280 12.13 -3.25 9.10
N THR A 281 10.91 -2.95 8.63
CA THR A 281 10.12 -1.80 9.08
C THR A 281 9.00 -2.19 10.04
N ALA A 282 8.59 -3.45 10.02
CA ALA A 282 7.52 -3.97 10.87
C ALA A 282 7.72 -5.45 11.16
N ASP A 283 7.06 -5.98 12.22
CA ASP A 283 7.05 -7.41 12.53
C ASP A 283 6.16 -8.20 11.56
N TYR A 284 5.06 -7.57 11.10
CA TYR A 284 4.08 -8.20 10.21
C TYR A 284 3.68 -7.24 9.08
N ILE A 285 3.42 -7.80 7.91
CA ILE A 285 2.85 -7.06 6.78
C ILE A 285 1.59 -7.79 6.34
N ALA A 286 0.48 -7.06 6.25
CA ALA A 286 -0.83 -7.53 5.86
C ALA A 286 -1.23 -6.87 4.53
N ALA A 287 -1.50 -7.66 3.48
CA ALA A 287 -1.82 -7.14 2.15
C ALA A 287 -2.53 -8.18 1.27
N SER A 288 -3.07 -7.71 0.15
CA SER A 288 -3.63 -8.55 -0.91
C SER A 288 -2.67 -8.69 -2.08
N PRO A 289 -2.45 -9.90 -2.62
CA PRO A 289 -1.69 -10.09 -3.86
C PRO A 289 -2.47 -9.68 -5.13
N MET A 290 -3.79 -9.45 -5.03
CA MET A 290 -4.64 -8.97 -6.12
C MET A 290 -5.19 -7.56 -5.86
N GLU A 291 -6.01 -7.06 -6.79
CA GLU A 291 -6.85 -5.89 -6.53
C GLU A 291 -7.82 -6.17 -5.37
N ILE A 292 -8.11 -5.14 -4.58
CA ILE A 292 -9.17 -5.15 -3.58
C ILE A 292 -10.28 -4.20 -4.00
N SER A 293 -11.50 -4.46 -3.50
CA SER A 293 -12.63 -3.56 -3.71
C SER A 293 -12.34 -2.18 -3.10
N ALA A 294 -12.87 -1.13 -3.73
CA ALA A 294 -12.79 0.24 -3.23
C ALA A 294 -13.44 0.44 -1.86
N ILE A 295 -14.29 -0.50 -1.43
CA ILE A 295 -14.87 -0.49 -0.07
C ILE A 295 -13.85 -0.85 1.03
N GLY A 296 -12.68 -1.38 0.67
CA GLY A 296 -11.61 -1.68 1.63
C GLY A 296 -12.03 -2.55 2.81
N GLY A 297 -11.44 -2.30 3.97
CA GLY A 297 -11.81 -2.93 5.23
C GLY A 297 -13.01 -2.26 5.90
N PHE A 298 -13.85 -3.03 6.61
CA PHE A 298 -14.91 -2.47 7.43
C PHE A 298 -14.34 -1.93 8.75
N TYR A 299 -14.06 -0.62 8.79
CA TYR A 299 -13.25 -0.01 9.84
C TYR A 299 -13.90 -0.04 11.23
N THR A 300 -15.23 -0.07 11.32
CA THR A 300 -15.92 -0.28 12.61
C THR A 300 -15.49 -1.60 13.27
N ASP A 301 -15.44 -2.69 12.51
CA ASP A 301 -15.04 -4.00 13.00
C ASP A 301 -13.51 -4.11 13.12
N MET A 302 -12.76 -3.46 12.21
CA MET A 302 -11.29 -3.43 12.29
C MET A 302 -10.81 -2.76 13.59
N LEU A 303 -11.46 -1.68 14.03
CA LEU A 303 -11.17 -1.06 15.33
C LEU A 303 -11.60 -1.95 16.49
N ARG A 304 -12.70 -2.67 16.35
CA ARG A 304 -13.25 -3.52 17.40
C ARG A 304 -12.47 -4.82 17.62
N TRP A 305 -12.09 -5.51 16.54
CA TRP A 305 -11.60 -6.88 16.56
C TRP A 305 -10.22 -7.09 15.93
N GLY A 306 -9.81 -6.20 15.00
CA GLY A 306 -8.62 -6.38 14.16
C GLY A 306 -7.37 -5.70 14.71
N TYR A 307 -7.30 -4.38 14.62
CA TYR A 307 -6.06 -3.62 14.83
C TYR A 307 -5.52 -3.67 16.28
N PHE A 308 -6.40 -3.80 17.25
CA PHE A 308 -6.04 -3.74 18.66
C PHE A 308 -5.95 -5.13 19.33
N SER A 309 -6.23 -6.20 18.59
CA SER A 309 -6.02 -7.56 19.10
C SER A 309 -4.54 -7.84 19.40
N ASP A 310 -4.27 -8.67 20.40
CA ASP A 310 -2.92 -9.16 20.69
C ASP A 310 -2.50 -10.23 19.65
N GLU A 311 -3.47 -10.93 19.04
CA GLU A 311 -3.26 -11.92 18.00
C GLU A 311 -3.32 -11.27 16.62
N ILE A 312 -2.21 -11.20 15.92
CA ILE A 312 -2.13 -10.52 14.61
C ILE A 312 -3.07 -11.15 13.54
N LYS A 313 -3.37 -12.43 13.65
CA LYS A 313 -4.30 -13.11 12.73
C LYS A 313 -5.71 -12.54 12.78
N ASP A 314 -6.12 -11.93 13.92
CA ASP A 314 -7.47 -11.36 14.07
C ASP A 314 -7.68 -10.17 13.13
N LEU A 315 -6.62 -9.45 12.77
CA LEU A 315 -6.67 -8.46 11.70
C LEU A 315 -7.14 -9.10 10.40
N GLY A 316 -6.53 -10.20 10.00
CA GLY A 316 -6.89 -10.90 8.76
C GLY A 316 -8.28 -11.55 8.83
N ILE A 317 -8.63 -12.17 9.97
CA ILE A 317 -9.94 -12.76 10.20
C ILE A 317 -11.03 -11.68 10.10
N THR A 318 -10.83 -10.54 10.75
CA THR A 318 -11.80 -9.45 10.75
C THR A 318 -11.98 -8.87 9.35
N TYR A 319 -10.89 -8.61 8.64
CA TYR A 319 -10.91 -8.11 7.28
C TYR A 319 -11.65 -9.08 6.33
N SER A 320 -11.35 -10.37 6.41
CA SER A 320 -11.94 -11.39 5.56
C SER A 320 -13.43 -11.65 5.88
N ASN A 321 -13.79 -11.61 7.17
CA ASN A 321 -15.17 -11.83 7.61
C ASN A 321 -16.14 -10.81 7.04
N TYR A 322 -15.70 -9.60 6.81
CA TYR A 322 -16.52 -8.58 6.16
C TYR A 322 -16.95 -9.02 4.76
N TYR A 323 -16.04 -9.56 3.97
CA TYR A 323 -16.33 -10.05 2.62
C TYR A 323 -17.15 -11.32 2.59
N ILE A 324 -17.03 -12.18 3.61
CA ILE A 324 -17.85 -13.41 3.74
C ILE A 324 -19.28 -13.07 4.14
N ASN A 325 -19.45 -12.22 5.16
CA ASN A 325 -20.73 -12.02 5.83
C ASN A 325 -21.61 -10.94 5.18
N LYS A 326 -21.02 -10.02 4.44
CA LYS A 326 -21.75 -8.98 3.70
C LYS A 326 -21.91 -9.27 2.22
N GLY A 327 -21.47 -10.41 1.76
CA GLY A 327 -21.68 -10.94 0.42
C GLY A 327 -23.14 -11.15 0.02
N SER A 328 -24.12 -10.75 0.82
CA SER A 328 -25.53 -10.66 0.45
C SER A 328 -25.93 -9.31 -0.17
N GLN A 329 -25.02 -8.34 -0.22
CA GLN A 329 -25.28 -7.08 -0.94
C GLN A 329 -25.04 -7.32 -2.43
N PRO A 330 -26.03 -7.16 -3.32
CA PRO A 330 -25.93 -7.54 -4.74
C PRO A 330 -24.76 -6.89 -5.49
N TYR A 331 -24.25 -5.78 -5.00
CA TYR A 331 -23.15 -5.03 -5.61
C TYR A 331 -21.76 -5.53 -5.20
N TYR A 332 -21.63 -6.14 -4.02
CA TYR A 332 -20.34 -6.52 -3.44
C TYR A 332 -20.03 -8.02 -3.53
N ASP A 333 -21.03 -8.87 -3.72
CA ASP A 333 -20.89 -10.34 -3.86
C ASP A 333 -19.91 -10.77 -4.95
N ASN A 334 -19.62 -9.87 -5.87
CA ASN A 334 -18.86 -10.18 -7.06
C ASN A 334 -17.39 -9.78 -6.98
N PHE A 335 -16.96 -8.93 -6.00
CA PHE A 335 -15.59 -8.46 -6.01
C PHE A 335 -14.59 -9.51 -5.49
N GLY A 336 -14.99 -10.30 -4.51
CA GLY A 336 -14.09 -11.27 -3.89
C GLY A 336 -12.95 -10.61 -3.12
N LEU A 337 -12.08 -11.44 -2.54
CA LEU A 337 -10.93 -10.99 -1.78
C LEU A 337 -9.83 -12.04 -1.81
N THR A 338 -8.58 -11.62 -1.92
CA THR A 338 -7.42 -12.36 -1.41
C THR A 338 -6.76 -11.52 -0.32
N PHE A 339 -6.19 -12.17 0.68
CA PHE A 339 -5.52 -11.48 1.77
C PHE A 339 -4.50 -12.38 2.45
N SER A 340 -3.38 -11.84 2.87
CA SER A 340 -2.41 -12.56 3.67
C SER A 340 -1.70 -11.66 4.67
N ILE A 341 -1.22 -12.27 5.76
CA ILE A 341 -0.34 -11.64 6.73
C ILE A 341 0.93 -12.46 6.79
N VAL A 342 2.05 -11.81 6.55
CA VAL A 342 3.37 -12.43 6.64
C VAL A 342 4.17 -11.86 7.82
N ARG A 343 4.95 -12.71 8.47
CA ARG A 343 5.94 -12.28 9.46
C ARG A 343 7.27 -12.01 8.76
N THR A 344 7.81 -10.85 9.02
CA THR A 344 8.95 -10.31 8.28
C THR A 344 10.27 -11.00 8.61
N ASP A 345 10.43 -11.50 9.84
CA ASP A 345 11.62 -12.23 10.29
C ASP A 345 11.86 -13.57 9.56
N ARG A 346 10.87 -14.03 8.77
CA ARG A 346 10.96 -15.26 7.97
C ARG A 346 11.23 -15.02 6.49
N LEU A 347 11.17 -13.78 6.02
CA LEU A 347 11.33 -13.45 4.60
C LEU A 347 12.75 -13.74 4.09
N GLN A 348 13.77 -13.58 4.95
CA GLN A 348 15.14 -13.92 4.58
C GLN A 348 15.30 -15.42 4.27
N ALA A 349 14.63 -16.29 5.03
CA ALA A 349 14.68 -17.74 4.79
C ALA A 349 14.05 -18.11 3.43
N ILE A 350 13.01 -17.39 2.99
CA ILE A 350 12.48 -17.56 1.64
C ILE A 350 13.53 -17.15 0.60
N ALA A 351 14.16 -15.98 0.77
CA ALA A 351 15.19 -15.49 -0.14
C ALA A 351 16.38 -16.45 -0.26
N ASP A 352 16.89 -16.98 0.87
CA ASP A 352 18.01 -17.90 0.90
C ASP A 352 17.67 -19.23 0.19
N THR A 353 16.45 -19.73 0.38
CA THR A 353 15.98 -20.94 -0.30
C THR A 353 15.81 -20.68 -1.79
N MET A 354 15.21 -19.57 -2.18
CA MET A 354 15.06 -19.16 -3.58
C MET A 354 16.40 -18.97 -4.27
N LYS A 355 17.41 -18.43 -3.59
CA LYS A 355 18.75 -18.24 -4.17
C LYS A 355 19.34 -19.55 -4.70
N SER A 356 19.16 -20.66 -3.99
CA SER A 356 19.62 -21.99 -4.45
C SER A 356 18.78 -22.47 -5.63
N VAL A 357 17.46 -22.30 -5.57
CA VAL A 357 16.51 -22.70 -6.62
C VAL A 357 16.72 -21.90 -7.91
N VAL A 358 16.85 -20.59 -7.80
CA VAL A 358 17.07 -19.73 -8.98
C VAL A 358 18.38 -20.06 -9.67
N LYS A 359 19.46 -20.31 -8.91
CA LYS A 359 20.74 -20.73 -9.46
C LYS A 359 20.66 -22.04 -10.24
N GLU A 360 19.90 -23.00 -9.75
CA GLU A 360 19.83 -24.35 -10.29
C GLU A 360 18.82 -24.47 -11.45
N TYR A 361 17.62 -23.90 -11.30
CA TYR A 361 16.51 -24.14 -12.21
C TYR A 361 16.19 -22.96 -13.13
N TYR A 362 16.65 -21.76 -12.79
CA TYR A 362 16.34 -20.54 -13.55
C TYR A 362 17.60 -19.81 -14.05
N PRO A 363 18.58 -20.50 -14.65
CA PRO A 363 19.68 -19.80 -15.29
C PRO A 363 19.13 -18.94 -16.44
N ALA A 364 19.58 -17.69 -16.55
CA ALA A 364 19.04 -16.77 -17.56
C ALA A 364 19.34 -17.16 -19.00
N ARG A 365 20.40 -17.98 -19.21
CA ARG A 365 20.84 -18.42 -20.53
C ARG A 365 20.84 -19.95 -20.62
N LYS A 366 20.42 -20.44 -21.78
CA LYS A 366 20.63 -21.84 -22.19
C LYS A 366 22.07 -22.06 -22.65
N ALA A 367 22.43 -23.30 -22.89
CA ALA A 367 23.76 -23.68 -23.40
C ALA A 367 24.10 -23.05 -24.76
N ASP A 368 23.08 -22.78 -25.58
CA ASP A 368 23.21 -22.13 -26.89
C ASP A 368 23.25 -20.58 -26.79
N GLY A 369 23.27 -20.01 -25.57
CA GLY A 369 23.31 -18.58 -25.31
C GLY A 369 21.94 -17.86 -25.42
N SER A 370 20.88 -18.56 -25.84
CA SER A 370 19.53 -17.98 -25.87
C SER A 370 18.95 -17.75 -24.47
N TRP A 371 17.98 -16.83 -24.34
CA TRP A 371 17.28 -16.60 -23.09
C TRP A 371 16.46 -17.81 -22.65
N ASN A 372 16.55 -18.15 -21.38
CA ASN A 372 15.88 -19.30 -20.75
C ASN A 372 14.74 -18.84 -19.85
N TYR A 373 13.71 -18.20 -20.42
CA TYR A 373 12.58 -17.73 -19.64
C TYR A 373 11.84 -18.89 -18.94
N PRO A 374 11.54 -18.77 -17.64
CA PRO A 374 10.77 -19.79 -16.92
C PRO A 374 9.36 -19.96 -17.51
N ALA A 375 8.89 -21.22 -17.57
CA ALA A 375 7.59 -21.58 -18.13
C ALA A 375 6.49 -21.48 -17.05
N VAL A 376 6.07 -20.27 -16.72
CA VAL A 376 5.07 -19.96 -15.68
C VAL A 376 3.70 -19.54 -16.22
N GLN A 377 3.47 -19.65 -17.54
CA GLN A 377 2.27 -19.10 -18.20
C GLN A 377 0.95 -19.68 -17.68
N GLU A 378 0.99 -20.92 -17.18
CA GLU A 378 -0.17 -21.63 -16.62
C GLU A 378 -0.32 -21.44 -15.11
N ALA A 379 0.56 -20.67 -14.48
CA ALA A 379 0.45 -20.38 -13.05
C ALA A 379 -0.69 -19.38 -12.77
N GLN A 380 -1.25 -19.48 -11.56
CA GLN A 380 -2.24 -18.53 -11.10
C GLN A 380 -1.71 -17.10 -11.21
N ASP A 381 -2.39 -16.26 -11.97
CA ASP A 381 -2.06 -14.85 -12.15
C ASP A 381 -3.18 -13.97 -11.57
N TYR A 382 -2.78 -12.97 -10.79
CA TYR A 382 -3.70 -12.06 -10.11
C TYR A 382 -3.96 -10.76 -10.89
N SER A 383 -3.22 -10.47 -11.95
CA SER A 383 -3.32 -9.19 -12.65
C SER A 383 -3.62 -9.26 -14.14
N ARG A 384 -3.43 -10.40 -14.77
CA ARG A 384 -3.49 -10.60 -16.22
C ARG A 384 -2.76 -9.51 -17.02
N TYR A 385 -1.55 -9.81 -17.45
CA TYR A 385 -0.68 -8.91 -18.23
C TYR A 385 -1.34 -8.30 -19.49
N THR A 386 -2.32 -8.93 -20.08
CA THR A 386 -3.02 -8.51 -21.28
C THR A 386 -4.10 -7.45 -21.06
N SER A 387 -4.09 -6.77 -19.92
CA SER A 387 -4.98 -5.64 -19.69
C SER A 387 -4.96 -4.68 -20.90
N ARG A 388 -6.12 -4.38 -21.41
CA ARG A 388 -6.35 -3.53 -22.59
C ARG A 388 -5.64 -2.17 -22.49
N PHE A 389 -5.30 -1.74 -21.30
CA PHE A 389 -4.83 -0.39 -21.03
C PHE A 389 -3.40 -0.28 -20.50
N HIS A 390 -2.80 -1.32 -19.90
CA HIS A 390 -1.61 -1.08 -19.08
C HIS A 390 -0.41 -2.01 -19.29
N TYR A 391 -0.54 -3.16 -19.94
CA TYR A 391 0.56 -4.15 -20.05
C TYR A 391 1.34 -4.33 -18.73
N ARG A 392 0.60 -4.42 -17.60
CA ARG A 392 1.19 -4.64 -16.29
C ARG A 392 1.80 -6.05 -16.20
N PRO A 393 2.81 -6.26 -15.32
CA PRO A 393 3.38 -7.59 -15.16
C PRO A 393 2.35 -8.55 -14.60
N HIS A 394 2.56 -9.84 -14.83
CA HIS A 394 1.85 -10.88 -14.11
C HIS A 394 2.27 -10.86 -12.64
N PHE A 395 1.29 -10.99 -11.76
CA PHE A 395 1.48 -11.23 -10.34
C PHE A 395 1.14 -12.70 -10.08
N TYR A 396 2.11 -13.58 -10.35
CA TYR A 396 1.92 -15.03 -10.20
C TYR A 396 1.84 -15.41 -8.73
N ASP A 397 0.90 -16.33 -8.36
CA ASP A 397 0.98 -16.97 -7.05
C ASP A 397 2.34 -17.68 -6.91
N MET A 398 3.07 -17.35 -5.84
CA MET A 398 4.43 -17.82 -5.66
C MET A 398 4.50 -19.35 -5.53
N ASN A 399 3.56 -19.96 -4.80
CA ASN A 399 3.54 -21.41 -4.61
C ASN A 399 3.17 -22.12 -5.91
N ASP A 400 2.16 -21.63 -6.66
CA ASP A 400 1.73 -22.29 -7.89
C ASP A 400 2.78 -22.15 -9.00
N ALA A 401 3.41 -20.98 -9.15
CA ALA A 401 4.49 -20.78 -10.11
C ALA A 401 5.67 -21.74 -9.85
N LEU A 402 6.07 -21.87 -8.58
CA LEU A 402 7.18 -22.76 -8.20
C LEU A 402 6.80 -24.22 -8.33
N ARG A 403 5.57 -24.62 -7.98
CA ARG A 403 5.08 -25.97 -8.11
C ARG A 403 5.12 -26.48 -9.56
N ARG A 404 4.81 -25.60 -10.50
CA ARG A 404 4.77 -25.92 -11.94
C ARG A 404 6.14 -26.01 -12.59
N THR A 405 7.14 -25.39 -12.01
CA THR A 405 8.46 -25.21 -12.64
C THR A 405 9.61 -25.93 -11.94
N LEU A 406 9.38 -26.45 -10.73
CA LEU A 406 10.40 -27.13 -9.95
C LEU A 406 10.09 -28.62 -9.77
N PRO A 407 11.12 -29.44 -9.58
CA PRO A 407 10.94 -30.79 -9.03
C PRO A 407 10.24 -30.73 -7.68
N GLU A 408 9.41 -31.74 -7.40
CA GLU A 408 8.55 -31.78 -6.20
C GLU A 408 9.35 -31.58 -4.89
N LYS A 409 10.51 -32.16 -4.78
CA LYS A 409 11.40 -32.04 -3.60
C LYS A 409 11.77 -30.58 -3.34
N ASP A 410 12.18 -29.87 -4.39
CA ASP A 410 12.66 -28.48 -4.26
C ASP A 410 11.51 -27.50 -4.09
N TRP A 411 10.39 -27.72 -4.80
CA TRP A 411 9.16 -26.99 -4.55
C TRP A 411 8.71 -27.12 -3.08
N LYS A 412 8.63 -28.35 -2.53
CA LYS A 412 8.24 -28.56 -1.12
C LYS A 412 9.18 -27.86 -0.15
N ARG A 413 10.47 -27.74 -0.47
CA ARG A 413 11.45 -27.03 0.35
C ARG A 413 11.13 -25.53 0.40
N VAL A 414 10.85 -24.91 -0.74
CA VAL A 414 10.46 -23.49 -0.78
C VAL A 414 9.10 -23.26 -0.12
N LYS A 415 8.12 -24.13 -0.43
CA LYS A 415 6.77 -24.06 0.18
C LYS A 415 6.83 -24.05 1.70
N LYS A 416 7.69 -24.87 2.30
CA LYS A 416 7.89 -24.88 3.75
C LYS A 416 8.32 -23.51 4.31
N THR A 417 9.15 -22.76 3.59
CA THR A 417 9.57 -21.41 4.02
C THR A 417 8.46 -20.38 3.82
N ILE A 418 7.69 -20.50 2.74
CA ILE A 418 6.49 -19.66 2.50
C ILE A 418 5.47 -19.88 3.62
N ASP A 419 5.12 -21.14 3.91
CA ASP A 419 4.17 -21.50 4.97
C ASP A 419 4.63 -21.01 6.36
N ALA A 420 5.94 -21.06 6.65
CA ALA A 420 6.51 -20.58 7.90
C ALA A 420 6.47 -19.04 8.04
N ALA A 421 6.45 -18.32 6.93
CA ALA A 421 6.33 -16.87 6.91
C ALA A 421 4.86 -16.40 6.97
N THR A 422 3.92 -17.18 6.44
CA THR A 422 2.52 -16.81 6.31
C THR A 422 1.75 -17.17 7.58
N VAL A 423 1.36 -16.19 8.39
CA VAL A 423 0.60 -16.41 9.64
C VAL A 423 -0.90 -16.44 9.44
N TYR A 424 -1.36 -15.83 8.35
CA TYR A 424 -2.77 -15.85 7.93
C TYR A 424 -2.85 -15.73 6.42
N LYS A 425 -3.77 -16.43 5.81
CA LYS A 425 -4.15 -16.24 4.41
C LYS A 425 -5.62 -16.59 4.20
N PHE A 426 -6.25 -15.86 3.31
CA PHE A 426 -7.63 -16.04 2.91
C PHE A 426 -7.78 -15.74 1.42
N SER A 427 -8.66 -16.46 0.75
CA SER A 427 -9.11 -16.16 -0.60
C SER A 427 -10.55 -16.59 -0.78
N THR A 428 -11.32 -15.80 -1.50
CA THR A 428 -12.55 -16.27 -2.14
C THR A 428 -12.20 -17.13 -3.35
N SER A 429 -13.12 -17.99 -3.79
CA SER A 429 -12.88 -18.87 -4.95
C SER A 429 -12.74 -18.10 -6.28
N ARG A 430 -13.14 -16.84 -6.30
CA ARG A 430 -13.07 -15.96 -7.47
C ARG A 430 -13.06 -14.50 -7.03
N PHE A 431 -12.54 -13.64 -7.89
CA PHE A 431 -12.60 -12.20 -7.73
C PHE A 431 -12.72 -11.50 -9.08
N PHE A 432 -13.16 -10.24 -9.06
CA PHE A 432 -13.19 -9.38 -10.23
C PHE A 432 -12.00 -8.44 -10.24
N THR A 433 -11.47 -8.17 -11.41
CA THR A 433 -10.40 -7.20 -11.61
C THR A 433 -10.83 -6.09 -12.56
N GLY A 434 -10.60 -4.84 -12.17
CA GLY A 434 -10.72 -3.67 -13.06
C GLY A 434 -9.54 -3.54 -14.02
N LEU A 435 -8.44 -4.26 -13.77
CA LEU A 435 -7.25 -4.24 -14.62
C LEU A 435 -7.49 -4.88 -15.98
N ASP A 436 -8.45 -5.79 -16.11
CA ASP A 436 -8.79 -6.44 -17.37
C ASP A 436 -10.29 -6.39 -17.69
N ALA A 437 -10.85 -5.18 -17.76
CA ALA A 437 -12.23 -4.94 -18.17
C ALA A 437 -13.28 -5.67 -17.28
N TYR A 438 -13.01 -5.79 -16.00
CA TYR A 438 -13.85 -6.48 -15.02
C TYR A 438 -14.03 -7.98 -15.26
N ASP A 439 -13.00 -8.61 -15.80
CA ASP A 439 -12.98 -10.06 -15.92
C ASP A 439 -12.93 -10.75 -14.55
N GLU A 440 -13.63 -11.89 -14.48
CA GLU A 440 -13.60 -12.77 -13.32
C GLU A 440 -12.33 -13.65 -13.38
N ILE A 441 -11.55 -13.65 -12.30
CA ILE A 441 -10.41 -14.55 -12.10
C ILE A 441 -10.80 -15.60 -11.06
N ARG A 442 -10.65 -16.88 -11.40
CA ARG A 442 -10.80 -18.00 -10.45
C ARG A 442 -9.48 -18.24 -9.74
N VAL A 443 -9.56 -18.47 -8.44
CA VAL A 443 -8.40 -18.76 -7.61
C VAL A 443 -8.25 -20.27 -7.45
N ASP A 444 -7.06 -20.78 -7.72
CA ASP A 444 -6.68 -22.15 -7.38
C ASP A 444 -6.46 -22.26 -5.86
N MET A 445 -7.54 -22.60 -5.16
CA MET A 445 -7.57 -22.62 -3.69
C MET A 445 -6.59 -23.63 -3.09
N ASP A 446 -6.28 -24.72 -3.79
CA ASP A 446 -5.37 -25.77 -3.31
C ASP A 446 -3.91 -25.32 -3.32
N ASN A 447 -3.57 -24.42 -4.26
CA ASN A 447 -2.20 -23.93 -4.45
C ASN A 447 -2.01 -22.46 -4.02
N TYR A 448 -3.05 -21.80 -3.56
CA TYR A 448 -3.02 -20.41 -3.10
C TYR A 448 -2.01 -20.22 -1.96
N SER A 449 -0.99 -19.37 -2.17
CA SER A 449 -0.01 -19.02 -1.15
C SER A 449 -0.34 -17.78 -0.36
N GLY A 450 -1.09 -16.86 -0.92
CA GLY A 450 -1.33 -15.52 -0.39
C GLY A 450 -0.22 -14.53 -0.71
N ILE A 451 0.79 -14.95 -1.49
CA ILE A 451 1.94 -14.13 -1.86
C ILE A 451 2.11 -14.20 -3.38
N SER A 452 2.16 -13.05 -4.05
CA SER A 452 2.53 -13.01 -5.46
C SER A 452 4.04 -12.88 -5.65
N MET A 453 4.51 -13.26 -6.85
CA MET A 453 5.91 -13.19 -7.25
C MET A 453 6.00 -12.77 -8.73
N PHE A 454 6.96 -11.92 -9.05
CA PHE A 454 7.34 -11.65 -10.42
C PHE A 454 8.33 -12.69 -10.93
N VAL A 455 8.18 -13.05 -12.21
CA VAL A 455 9.10 -13.91 -12.92
C VAL A 455 9.46 -13.26 -14.26
N PRO A 456 10.74 -13.08 -14.61
CA PRO A 456 11.14 -12.49 -15.88
C PRO A 456 10.53 -13.21 -17.09
N GLN A 457 9.97 -12.45 -18.04
CA GLN A 457 9.33 -12.96 -19.26
C GLN A 457 9.74 -12.16 -20.49
N GLN A 458 9.85 -12.85 -21.63
CA GLN A 458 10.20 -12.20 -22.92
C GLN A 458 9.19 -11.12 -23.33
N ILE A 459 7.93 -11.32 -22.99
CA ILE A 459 6.83 -10.41 -23.37
C ILE A 459 7.02 -9.00 -22.78
N TYR A 460 7.62 -8.87 -21.60
CA TYR A 460 7.86 -7.56 -20.98
C TYR A 460 8.90 -6.74 -21.73
N THR A 461 9.93 -7.38 -22.27
CA THR A 461 10.91 -6.72 -23.14
C THR A 461 10.31 -6.40 -24.50
N LYS A 462 9.56 -7.32 -25.10
CA LYS A 462 8.92 -7.10 -26.41
C LYS A 462 7.90 -5.96 -26.39
N ASN A 463 7.17 -5.82 -25.30
CA ASN A 463 6.12 -4.82 -25.12
C ASN A 463 6.58 -3.58 -24.35
N ALA A 464 7.86 -3.41 -24.07
CA ALA A 464 8.39 -2.30 -23.28
C ALA A 464 7.91 -0.93 -23.78
N LYS A 465 7.87 -0.72 -25.10
CA LYS A 465 7.40 0.53 -25.71
C LYS A 465 5.87 0.75 -25.63
N LYS A 466 5.12 -0.30 -25.34
CA LYS A 466 3.64 -0.25 -25.21
C LYS A 466 3.22 -0.18 -23.75
N SER A 467 4.10 -0.56 -22.83
CA SER A 467 3.86 -0.52 -21.40
C SER A 467 4.15 0.87 -20.86
N ALA A 468 3.23 1.44 -20.12
CA ALA A 468 3.47 2.65 -19.34
C ALA A 468 4.55 2.46 -18.26
N HIS A 469 4.82 1.19 -17.89
CA HIS A 469 5.86 0.80 -16.93
C HIS A 469 7.21 0.45 -17.59
N GLY A 470 7.37 0.70 -18.89
CA GLY A 470 8.59 0.41 -19.64
C GLY A 470 8.93 -1.09 -19.72
N ASN A 471 10.22 -1.42 -19.67
CA ASN A 471 10.69 -2.81 -19.61
C ASN A 471 10.61 -3.32 -18.16
N VAL A 472 9.58 -4.08 -17.85
CA VAL A 472 9.32 -4.56 -16.49
C VAL A 472 10.44 -5.52 -15.99
N ASN A 473 11.11 -6.26 -16.88
CA ASN A 473 12.27 -7.06 -16.48
C ASN A 473 13.41 -6.16 -15.95
N GLU A 474 13.61 -4.97 -16.53
CA GLU A 474 14.60 -4.00 -16.04
C GLU A 474 14.18 -3.36 -14.71
N GLN A 475 12.89 -3.08 -14.56
CA GLN A 475 12.38 -2.54 -13.29
C GLN A 475 12.55 -3.56 -12.15
N PHE A 476 12.31 -4.84 -12.41
CA PHE A 476 12.51 -5.91 -11.44
C PHE A 476 13.94 -5.99 -10.92
N ARG A 477 14.94 -5.70 -11.77
CA ARG A 477 16.36 -5.69 -11.38
C ARG A 477 16.70 -4.68 -10.29
N LYS A 478 15.84 -3.69 -10.07
CA LYS A 478 16.03 -2.63 -9.06
C LYS A 478 15.54 -3.05 -7.68
N THR A 479 14.73 -4.11 -7.57
CA THR A 479 14.21 -4.59 -6.28
C THR A 479 15.30 -5.27 -5.44
N LYS A 480 15.22 -5.15 -4.12
CA LYS A 480 16.12 -5.88 -3.21
C LYS A 480 15.91 -7.41 -3.33
N TRP A 481 14.67 -7.82 -3.60
CA TRP A 481 14.32 -9.23 -3.84
C TRP A 481 15.12 -9.84 -5.00
N TYR A 482 15.26 -9.13 -6.10
CA TYR A 482 16.02 -9.59 -7.27
C TYR A 482 17.43 -10.09 -6.91
N SER A 483 18.14 -9.31 -6.09
CA SER A 483 19.49 -9.67 -5.65
C SER A 483 19.48 -10.77 -4.58
N ALA A 484 18.59 -10.68 -3.61
CA ALA A 484 18.51 -11.58 -2.47
C ALA A 484 18.07 -13.00 -2.89
N ALA A 485 17.09 -13.12 -3.77
CA ALA A 485 16.58 -14.40 -4.27
C ALA A 485 17.47 -15.03 -5.37
N GLY A 486 18.59 -14.39 -5.73
CA GLY A 486 19.60 -14.97 -6.62
C GLY A 486 19.39 -14.72 -8.11
N TRP A 487 18.38 -13.95 -8.52
CA TRP A 487 18.11 -13.64 -9.94
C TRP A 487 19.29 -12.93 -10.62
N LYS A 488 19.93 -11.99 -9.90
CA LYS A 488 21.15 -11.32 -10.38
C LYS A 488 22.28 -12.33 -10.63
N ALA A 489 22.49 -13.25 -9.71
CA ALA A 489 23.56 -14.26 -9.82
C ALA A 489 23.30 -15.30 -10.92
N ALA A 490 22.03 -15.52 -11.27
CA ALA A 490 21.61 -16.38 -12.38
C ALA A 490 21.68 -15.68 -13.76
N GLY A 491 22.07 -14.38 -13.80
CA GLY A 491 22.31 -13.62 -15.04
C GLY A 491 21.08 -12.93 -15.64
N TRP A 492 20.02 -12.77 -14.90
CA TRP A 492 18.77 -12.10 -15.32
C TRP A 492 18.89 -10.61 -15.47
#